data_e5c404de3279b0155b110589069a6b2f
#
_entry.id   e5c404de3279b0155b110589069a6b2f
#
_cell.length_a   1.000
_cell.length_b   1.000
_cell.length_c   1.000
_cell.angle_alpha   90.00
_cell.angle_beta   90.00
_cell.angle_gamma   90.00
#
_symmetry.space_group_name_H-M   'P 1'
#
loop_
_entity.id
_entity.type
_entity.pdbx_description
1 polymer ?
#
loop_
_entity_poly.entity_id
_entity_poly.type
_entity_poly.pdbx_seq_one_letter_code
_entity_poly.pdbx_strand_id
1 'polypeptide(L)'
;MILELPAILPPEQLAAARRRIEAAPWVDGRVTAGHQGARVKDNEQVPADDPAAVEVGGAIMQALGRNPLFLSAALPLHLLPPLFNRYAGGQRFGTHVDGSVRTVPATGRRIRTDLSATLFLAGPEEYDGGELVIEDTYGSKSVKLPAGHLILYPGTSLHRVEPVTRGARLCAFFWIQSMIRDDAKRTLL
;
A
#
# COMPACT_ATOMS: atom_id res chain seq x y z
N MET A 1 12.08 8.58 -5.91
CA MET A 1 11.82 7.58 -7.00
C MET A 1 10.40 7.07 -6.88
N ILE A 2 9.62 7.08 -7.98
CA ILE A 2 8.30 6.44 -8.08
C ILE A 2 8.42 5.31 -9.09
N LEU A 3 8.21 4.06 -8.70
CA LEU A 3 8.47 2.88 -9.51
C LEU A 3 7.27 1.92 -9.52
N GLU A 4 6.90 1.47 -10.71
CA GLU A 4 5.89 0.43 -10.92
C GLU A 4 6.57 -0.94 -11.03
N LEU A 5 6.10 -1.90 -10.23
CA LEU A 5 6.57 -3.28 -10.25
C LEU A 5 5.44 -4.17 -10.76
N PRO A 6 5.59 -4.80 -11.92
CA PRO A 6 4.54 -5.64 -12.49
C PRO A 6 4.47 -7.01 -11.80
N ALA A 7 3.27 -7.57 -11.77
CA ALA A 7 2.98 -8.97 -11.47
C ALA A 7 3.69 -9.52 -10.22
N ILE A 8 3.54 -8.82 -9.08
CA ILE A 8 4.10 -9.29 -7.78
C ILE A 8 3.49 -10.64 -7.38
N LEU A 9 2.19 -10.81 -7.62
CA LEU A 9 1.52 -12.09 -7.41
C LEU A 9 1.15 -12.72 -8.77
N PRO A 10 1.45 -14.00 -8.98
CA PRO A 10 0.91 -14.74 -10.12
C PRO A 10 -0.63 -14.75 -10.10
N PRO A 11 -1.31 -14.88 -11.26
CA PRO A 11 -2.78 -14.75 -11.35
C PRO A 11 -3.55 -15.66 -10.38
N GLU A 12 -3.12 -16.89 -10.20
CA GLU A 12 -3.77 -17.84 -9.27
C GLU A 12 -3.64 -17.40 -7.81
N GLN A 13 -2.44 -16.95 -7.40
CA GLN A 13 -2.20 -16.45 -6.05
C GLN A 13 -2.95 -15.15 -5.81
N LEU A 14 -3.01 -14.26 -6.81
CA LEU A 14 -3.78 -13.02 -6.74
C LEU A 14 -5.27 -13.32 -6.55
N ALA A 15 -5.84 -14.23 -7.33
CA ALA A 15 -7.25 -14.62 -7.22
C ALA A 15 -7.56 -15.25 -5.85
N ALA A 16 -6.68 -16.08 -5.32
CA ALA A 16 -6.81 -16.68 -3.99
C ALA A 16 -6.73 -15.62 -2.88
N ALA A 17 -5.73 -14.73 -2.95
CA ALA A 17 -5.54 -13.62 -2.02
C ALA A 17 -6.77 -12.71 -1.99
N ARG A 18 -7.27 -12.34 -3.17
CA ARG A 18 -8.45 -11.50 -3.31
C ARG A 18 -9.68 -12.13 -2.66
N ARG A 19 -10.03 -13.36 -3.01
CA ARG A 19 -11.17 -14.07 -2.39
C ARG A 19 -11.06 -14.12 -0.87
N ARG A 20 -9.86 -14.35 -0.37
CA ARG A 20 -9.60 -14.46 1.06
C ARG A 20 -9.81 -13.14 1.79
N ILE A 21 -9.36 -12.03 1.20
CA ILE A 21 -9.50 -10.67 1.76
C ILE A 21 -10.94 -10.16 1.62
N GLU A 22 -11.62 -10.40 0.49
CA GLU A 22 -13.01 -9.99 0.30
C GLU A 22 -13.97 -10.65 1.29
N ALA A 23 -13.67 -11.88 1.73
CA ALA A 23 -14.46 -12.62 2.73
C ALA A 23 -14.12 -12.23 4.19
N ALA A 24 -13.10 -11.42 4.42
CA ALA A 24 -12.70 -10.98 5.75
C ALA A 24 -13.64 -9.89 6.31
N PRO A 25 -13.67 -9.66 7.63
CA PRO A 25 -14.42 -8.55 8.22
C PRO A 25 -13.79 -7.21 7.83
N TRP A 26 -14.64 -6.23 7.53
CA TRP A 26 -14.24 -4.87 7.21
C TRP A 26 -14.63 -3.91 8.32
N VAL A 27 -13.71 -3.07 8.76
CA VAL A 27 -13.89 -2.05 9.79
C VAL A 27 -13.50 -0.68 9.26
N ASP A 28 -13.91 0.38 9.97
CA ASP A 28 -13.54 1.76 9.62
C ASP A 28 -12.01 1.91 9.56
N GLY A 29 -11.49 2.31 8.42
CA GLY A 29 -10.05 2.44 8.19
C GLY A 29 -9.36 3.55 8.99
N ARG A 30 -10.10 4.45 9.61
CA ARG A 30 -9.55 5.51 10.48
C ARG A 30 -8.77 4.96 11.67
N VAL A 31 -9.06 3.73 12.09
CA VAL A 31 -8.37 3.06 13.22
C VAL A 31 -6.86 2.91 13.03
N THR A 32 -6.37 2.91 11.78
CA THR A 32 -4.94 2.79 11.47
C THR A 32 -4.28 4.11 11.09
N ALA A 33 -5.04 5.20 10.98
CA ALA A 33 -4.53 6.51 10.64
C ALA A 33 -4.06 7.26 11.89
N GLY A 34 -2.97 8.02 11.77
CA GLY A 34 -2.61 9.02 12.77
C GLY A 34 -3.65 10.15 12.83
N HIS A 35 -3.60 10.95 13.89
CA HIS A 35 -4.60 11.99 14.20
C HIS A 35 -4.93 12.92 13.00
N GLN A 36 -3.93 13.31 12.20
CA GLN A 36 -4.15 14.15 11.02
C GLN A 36 -4.78 13.37 9.86
N GLY A 37 -4.25 12.18 9.55
CA GLY A 37 -4.77 11.32 8.49
C GLY A 37 -6.21 10.86 8.74
N ALA A 38 -6.59 10.60 10.00
CA ALA A 38 -7.94 10.19 10.35
C ALA A 38 -9.03 11.22 9.98
N ARG A 39 -8.68 12.50 9.88
CA ARG A 39 -9.62 13.58 9.51
C ARG A 39 -10.01 13.56 8.03
N VAL A 40 -9.18 12.99 7.18
CA VAL A 40 -9.33 12.99 5.72
C VAL A 40 -9.46 11.58 5.15
N LYS A 41 -9.42 10.55 6.00
CA LYS A 41 -9.53 9.15 5.63
C LYS A 41 -10.98 8.67 5.73
N ASP A 42 -11.49 8.20 4.61
CA ASP A 42 -12.81 7.58 4.50
C ASP A 42 -12.66 6.31 3.67
N ASN A 43 -12.53 5.16 4.34
CA ASN A 43 -12.40 3.85 3.72
C ASN A 43 -12.65 2.74 4.75
N GLU A 44 -12.65 1.52 4.29
CA GLU A 44 -12.70 0.33 5.13
C GLU A 44 -11.36 -0.43 5.10
N GLN A 45 -11.06 -1.14 6.17
CA GLN A 45 -9.86 -1.95 6.31
C GLN A 45 -10.17 -3.30 6.96
N VAL A 46 -9.39 -4.33 6.59
CA VAL A 46 -9.36 -5.58 7.32
C VAL A 46 -8.51 -5.39 8.59
N PRO A 47 -8.94 -5.85 9.78
CA PRO A 47 -8.10 -5.81 10.97
C PRO A 47 -6.75 -6.47 10.73
N ALA A 48 -5.67 -5.86 11.23
CA ALA A 48 -4.31 -6.31 10.96
C ALA A 48 -4.00 -7.71 11.55
N ASP A 49 -4.71 -8.10 12.58
CA ASP A 49 -4.62 -9.41 13.26
C ASP A 49 -5.61 -10.45 12.74
N ASP A 50 -6.45 -10.10 11.74
CA ASP A 50 -7.33 -11.05 11.09
C ASP A 50 -6.51 -12.15 10.39
N PRO A 51 -6.91 -13.44 10.53
CA PRO A 51 -6.20 -14.55 9.90
C PRO A 51 -6.01 -14.41 8.39
N ALA A 52 -6.98 -13.80 7.68
CA ALA A 52 -6.85 -13.53 6.25
C ALA A 52 -5.77 -12.48 5.95
N ALA A 53 -5.72 -11.40 6.74
CA ALA A 53 -4.71 -10.37 6.59
C ALA A 53 -3.30 -10.92 6.86
N VAL A 54 -3.14 -11.73 7.89
CA VAL A 54 -1.87 -12.37 8.23
C VAL A 54 -1.41 -13.34 7.14
N GLU A 55 -2.30 -14.22 6.67
CA GLU A 55 -2.02 -15.21 5.62
C GLU A 55 -1.63 -14.54 4.30
N VAL A 56 -2.48 -13.65 3.80
CA VAL A 56 -2.26 -12.97 2.51
C VAL A 56 -1.07 -12.00 2.60
N GLY A 57 -0.92 -11.31 3.72
CA GLY A 57 0.24 -10.46 3.98
C GLY A 57 1.54 -11.24 3.93
N GLY A 58 1.58 -12.44 4.53
CA GLY A 58 2.72 -13.34 4.47
C GLY A 58 3.08 -13.77 3.05
N ALA A 59 2.08 -14.11 2.24
CA ALA A 59 2.28 -14.47 0.82
C ALA A 59 2.85 -13.29 0.00
N ILE A 60 2.35 -12.07 0.22
CA ILE A 60 2.87 -10.86 -0.42
C ILE A 60 4.33 -10.61 -0.02
N MET A 61 4.64 -10.69 1.27
CA MET A 61 6.02 -10.49 1.76
C MET A 61 6.98 -11.53 1.18
N GLN A 62 6.55 -12.79 1.04
CA GLN A 62 7.35 -13.84 0.43
C GLN A 62 7.60 -13.57 -1.07
N ALA A 63 6.58 -13.12 -1.80
CA ALA A 63 6.71 -12.76 -3.21
C ALA A 63 7.70 -11.59 -3.41
N LEU A 64 7.58 -10.55 -2.58
CA LEU A 64 8.50 -9.39 -2.60
C LEU A 64 9.94 -9.79 -2.28
N GLY A 65 10.15 -10.68 -1.30
CA GLY A 65 11.48 -11.16 -0.94
C GLY A 65 12.19 -11.97 -2.04
N ARG A 66 11.46 -12.38 -3.08
CA ARG A 66 11.99 -13.08 -4.26
C ARG A 66 12.00 -12.22 -5.53
N ASN A 67 11.50 -11.00 -5.47
CA ASN A 67 11.42 -10.11 -6.63
C ASN A 67 12.69 -9.25 -6.72
N PRO A 68 13.57 -9.47 -7.72
CA PRO A 68 14.84 -8.78 -7.80
C PRO A 68 14.69 -7.27 -8.02
N LEU A 69 13.67 -6.84 -8.78
CA LEU A 69 13.40 -5.42 -8.99
C LEU A 69 12.97 -4.73 -7.69
N PHE A 70 12.13 -5.37 -6.89
CA PHE A 70 11.77 -4.85 -5.57
C PHE A 70 13.00 -4.76 -4.64
N LEU A 71 13.80 -5.82 -4.60
CA LEU A 71 14.97 -5.87 -3.72
C LEU A 71 16.00 -4.78 -4.07
N SER A 72 16.28 -4.59 -5.38
CA SER A 72 17.21 -3.55 -5.81
C SER A 72 16.69 -2.13 -5.61
N ALA A 73 15.39 -1.89 -5.88
CA ALA A 73 14.81 -0.56 -5.78
C ALA A 73 14.55 -0.13 -4.31
N ALA A 74 14.08 -1.03 -3.48
CA ALA A 74 13.71 -0.72 -2.09
C ALA A 74 14.90 -0.85 -1.13
N LEU A 75 15.90 -1.71 -1.41
CA LEU A 75 16.99 -2.08 -0.50
C LEU A 75 16.45 -2.34 0.92
N PRO A 76 15.50 -3.31 1.09
CA PRO A 76 14.71 -3.40 2.30
C PRO A 76 15.53 -3.90 3.49
N LEU A 77 15.53 -3.12 4.58
CA LEU A 77 16.02 -3.55 5.90
C LEU A 77 14.88 -4.21 6.70
N HIS A 78 13.69 -3.59 6.66
CA HIS A 78 12.48 -4.09 7.31
C HIS A 78 11.26 -3.78 6.47
N LEU A 79 10.36 -4.78 6.34
CA LEU A 79 9.02 -4.61 5.81
C LEU A 79 8.01 -4.64 6.95
N LEU A 80 7.07 -3.70 6.95
CA LEU A 80 5.88 -3.81 7.80
C LEU A 80 4.88 -4.76 7.13
N PRO A 81 4.17 -5.58 7.91
CA PRO A 81 3.11 -6.43 7.37
C PRO A 81 2.09 -5.62 6.56
N PRO A 82 1.68 -6.10 5.37
CA PRO A 82 0.66 -5.43 4.58
C PRO A 82 -0.67 -5.29 5.32
N LEU A 83 -1.29 -4.12 5.17
CA LEU A 83 -2.66 -3.83 5.56
C LEU A 83 -3.53 -3.81 4.31
N PHE A 84 -4.81 -4.13 4.46
CA PHE A 84 -5.74 -4.22 3.32
C PHE A 84 -6.82 -3.17 3.45
N ASN A 85 -7.06 -2.41 2.39
CA ASN A 85 -8.10 -1.40 2.35
C ASN A 85 -9.03 -1.57 1.15
N ARG A 86 -10.26 -1.08 1.34
CA ARG A 86 -11.29 -1.00 0.32
C ARG A 86 -11.88 0.41 0.31
N TYR A 87 -12.12 0.92 -0.90
CA TYR A 87 -12.83 2.18 -1.13
C TYR A 87 -13.98 1.92 -2.09
N ALA A 88 -15.19 2.38 -1.76
CA ALA A 88 -16.39 2.28 -2.57
C ALA A 88 -17.35 3.43 -2.26
N GLY A 89 -18.35 3.68 -3.12
CA GLY A 89 -19.46 4.58 -2.79
C GLY A 89 -19.07 6.02 -2.44
N GLY A 90 -18.05 6.57 -3.09
CA GLY A 90 -17.55 7.94 -2.83
C GLY A 90 -16.44 8.01 -1.80
N GLN A 91 -16.06 6.91 -1.18
CA GLN A 91 -14.96 6.85 -0.22
C GLN A 91 -13.63 7.28 -0.86
N ARG A 92 -12.78 7.91 -0.06
CA ARG A 92 -11.51 8.53 -0.50
C ARG A 92 -10.51 8.62 0.66
N PHE A 93 -9.30 9.00 0.33
CA PHE A 93 -8.34 9.42 1.34
C PHE A 93 -7.72 10.75 0.89
N GLY A 94 -8.03 11.83 1.58
CA GLY A 94 -7.54 13.16 1.25
C GLY A 94 -6.02 13.28 1.34
N THR A 95 -5.48 14.37 0.82
CA THR A 95 -4.03 14.63 0.77
C THR A 95 -3.40 14.54 2.16
N HIS A 96 -2.36 13.71 2.26
CA HIS A 96 -1.60 13.48 3.50
C HIS A 96 -0.18 13.00 3.19
N VAL A 97 0.64 12.96 4.24
CA VAL A 97 1.94 12.28 4.27
C VAL A 97 1.82 11.13 5.27
N ASP A 98 2.44 10.02 4.96
CA ASP A 98 2.49 8.87 5.88
C ASP A 98 3.27 9.20 7.16
N GLY A 99 2.89 8.57 8.28
CA GLY A 99 3.63 8.72 9.53
C GLY A 99 5.05 8.20 9.37
N SER A 100 6.07 9.04 9.65
CA SER A 100 7.49 8.75 9.40
C SER A 100 8.06 7.59 10.21
N VAL A 101 7.38 7.17 11.28
CA VAL A 101 7.75 6.02 12.13
C VAL A 101 6.50 5.25 12.50
N ARG A 102 6.57 3.94 12.37
CA ARG A 102 5.51 3.02 12.79
C ARG A 102 6.03 2.02 13.81
N THR A 103 5.16 1.62 14.73
CA THR A 103 5.47 0.58 15.71
C THR A 103 4.89 -0.75 15.25
N VAL A 104 5.69 -1.81 15.25
CA VAL A 104 5.23 -3.18 15.03
C VAL A 104 4.55 -3.66 16.32
N PRO A 105 3.22 -3.93 16.33
CA PRO A 105 2.51 -4.25 17.56
C PRO A 105 3.07 -5.46 18.31
N ALA A 106 3.43 -6.52 17.58
CA ALA A 106 3.92 -7.78 18.15
C ALA A 106 5.27 -7.65 18.89
N THR A 107 6.10 -6.65 18.56
CA THR A 107 7.47 -6.55 19.09
C THR A 107 7.76 -5.21 19.77
N GLY A 108 6.89 -4.21 19.64
CA GLY A 108 7.13 -2.83 20.07
C GLY A 108 8.23 -2.11 19.26
N ARG A 109 8.79 -2.75 18.24
CA ARG A 109 9.88 -2.18 17.43
C ARG A 109 9.38 -1.02 16.59
N ARG A 110 10.14 0.09 16.62
CA ARG A 110 9.90 1.25 15.76
C ARG A 110 10.63 1.09 14.43
N ILE A 111 9.90 1.30 13.34
CA ILE A 111 10.39 1.17 11.97
C ILE A 111 10.10 2.48 11.23
N ARG A 112 11.12 3.03 10.55
CA ARG A 112 10.92 4.20 9.66
C ARG A 112 10.14 3.77 8.41
N THR A 113 9.37 4.69 7.87
CA THR A 113 8.61 4.52 6.63
C THR A 113 9.32 5.27 5.50
N ASP A 114 10.50 4.79 5.11
CA ASP A 114 11.31 5.44 4.07
C ASP A 114 10.63 5.34 2.71
N LEU A 115 9.93 4.22 2.46
CA LEU A 115 9.13 3.97 1.27
C LEU A 115 7.72 3.52 1.65
N SER A 116 6.76 3.95 0.85
CA SER A 116 5.37 3.47 0.85
C SER A 116 5.14 2.60 -0.38
N ALA A 117 4.31 1.57 -0.23
CA ALA A 117 3.96 0.65 -1.30
C ALA A 117 2.45 0.40 -1.32
N THR A 118 1.88 0.33 -2.51
CA THR A 118 0.50 -0.10 -2.74
C THR A 118 0.46 -1.18 -3.80
N LEU A 119 -0.01 -2.37 -3.43
CA LEU A 119 -0.28 -3.50 -4.32
C LEU A 119 -1.78 -3.48 -4.66
N PHE A 120 -2.11 -3.36 -5.94
CA PHE A 120 -3.48 -3.37 -6.42
C PHE A 120 -4.01 -4.79 -6.46
N LEU A 121 -5.19 -5.04 -5.86
CA LEU A 121 -5.87 -6.33 -5.86
C LEU A 121 -7.12 -6.30 -6.76
N ALA A 122 -7.63 -5.12 -7.10
CA ALA A 122 -8.67 -4.90 -8.11
C ALA A 122 -8.07 -4.28 -9.37
N GLY A 123 -8.57 -4.68 -10.54
CA GLY A 123 -8.15 -4.13 -11.84
C GLY A 123 -8.75 -2.74 -12.10
N PRO A 124 -8.14 -1.94 -12.97
CA PRO A 124 -8.57 -0.57 -13.24
C PRO A 124 -9.99 -0.48 -13.87
N GLU A 125 -10.44 -1.53 -14.52
CA GLU A 125 -11.78 -1.64 -15.14
C GLU A 125 -12.89 -1.94 -14.12
N GLU A 126 -12.56 -2.40 -12.93
CA GLU A 126 -13.50 -2.81 -11.90
C GLU A 126 -14.10 -1.63 -11.11
N TYR A 127 -13.49 -0.45 -11.19
CA TYR A 127 -13.95 0.73 -10.46
C TYR A 127 -13.67 2.02 -11.23
N ASP A 128 -14.41 3.10 -10.94
CA ASP A 128 -14.19 4.45 -11.48
C ASP A 128 -13.71 5.38 -10.38
N GLY A 129 -12.81 6.30 -10.73
CA GLY A 129 -12.08 7.09 -9.74
C GLY A 129 -11.04 6.25 -9.01
N GLY A 130 -10.74 6.59 -7.75
CA GLY A 130 -9.85 5.83 -6.89
C GLY A 130 -8.38 5.85 -7.31
N GLU A 131 -7.96 6.77 -8.16
CA GLU A 131 -6.56 6.95 -8.52
C GLU A 131 -5.75 7.29 -7.27
N LEU A 132 -4.58 6.66 -7.12
CA LEU A 132 -3.56 7.10 -6.18
C LEU A 132 -2.77 8.23 -6.83
N VAL A 133 -2.95 9.44 -6.35
CA VAL A 133 -2.21 10.61 -6.83
C VAL A 133 -1.05 10.88 -5.89
N ILE A 134 0.17 10.86 -6.43
CA ILE A 134 1.42 11.09 -5.70
C ILE A 134 2.03 12.38 -6.19
N GLU A 135 2.31 13.33 -5.29
CA GLU A 135 2.98 14.58 -5.61
C GLU A 135 4.50 14.41 -5.55
N ASP A 136 5.19 14.84 -6.58
CA ASP A 136 6.63 14.81 -6.71
C ASP A 136 7.14 16.22 -7.06
N THR A 137 8.45 16.41 -7.03
CA THR A 137 9.12 17.68 -7.39
C THR A 137 8.76 18.16 -8.80
N TYR A 138 8.46 17.24 -9.71
CA TYR A 138 8.14 17.52 -11.12
C TYR A 138 6.64 17.51 -11.45
N GLY A 139 5.79 17.50 -10.44
CA GLY A 139 4.33 17.49 -10.60
C GLY A 139 3.66 16.29 -9.90
N SER A 140 2.43 15.97 -10.28
CA SER A 140 1.69 14.86 -9.71
C SER A 140 1.61 13.69 -10.69
N LYS A 141 1.77 12.46 -10.16
CA LYS A 141 1.56 11.21 -10.90
C LYS A 141 0.26 10.57 -10.43
N SER A 142 -0.67 10.38 -11.35
CA SER A 142 -1.90 9.61 -11.12
C SER A 142 -1.64 8.13 -11.46
N VAL A 143 -1.96 7.24 -10.52
CA VAL A 143 -1.62 5.82 -10.58
C VAL A 143 -2.87 4.97 -10.38
N LYS A 144 -3.14 4.07 -11.35
CA LYS A 144 -4.20 3.08 -11.32
C LYS A 144 -3.72 1.86 -12.11
N LEU A 145 -3.13 0.88 -11.41
CA LEU A 145 -2.43 -0.24 -12.04
C LEU A 145 -3.33 -1.48 -12.16
N PRO A 146 -2.97 -2.39 -13.06
CA PRO A 146 -3.59 -3.72 -13.12
C PRO A 146 -3.48 -4.45 -11.79
N ALA A 147 -4.43 -5.34 -11.51
CA ALA A 147 -4.38 -6.19 -10.33
C ALA A 147 -3.10 -7.05 -10.32
N GLY A 148 -2.49 -7.20 -9.15
CA GLY A 148 -1.19 -7.87 -8.97
C GLY A 148 0.03 -6.97 -9.16
N HIS A 149 -0.15 -5.72 -9.62
CA HIS A 149 0.93 -4.74 -9.78
C HIS A 149 1.08 -3.87 -8.53
N LEU A 150 2.30 -3.42 -8.28
CA LEU A 150 2.64 -2.60 -7.13
C LEU A 150 3.25 -1.27 -7.57
N ILE A 151 2.88 -0.20 -6.87
CA ILE A 151 3.59 1.07 -6.93
C ILE A 151 4.42 1.27 -5.66
N LEU A 152 5.69 1.64 -5.83
CA LEU A 152 6.63 1.99 -4.78
C LEU A 152 6.95 3.49 -4.89
N TYR A 153 6.88 4.23 -3.78
CA TYR A 153 7.12 5.66 -3.76
C TYR A 153 7.70 6.12 -2.40
N PRO A 154 8.37 7.30 -2.33
CA PRO A 154 8.90 7.82 -1.08
C PRO A 154 7.80 8.01 -0.03
N GLY A 155 8.01 7.52 1.19
CA GLY A 155 7.07 7.70 2.30
C GLY A 155 6.85 9.15 2.73
N THR A 156 7.70 10.06 2.25
CA THR A 156 7.62 11.52 2.46
C THR A 156 6.77 12.25 1.43
N SER A 157 6.32 11.56 0.37
CA SER A 157 5.51 12.18 -0.68
C SER A 157 4.12 12.55 -0.17
N LEU A 158 3.63 13.73 -0.51
CA LEU A 158 2.21 14.05 -0.40
C LEU A 158 1.44 13.15 -1.37
N HIS A 159 0.39 12.51 -0.88
CA HIS A 159 -0.43 11.66 -1.74
C HIS A 159 -1.88 11.60 -1.26
N ARG A 160 -2.76 11.15 -2.14
CA ARG A 160 -4.19 10.97 -1.88
C ARG A 160 -4.78 9.84 -2.71
N VAL A 161 -5.94 9.35 -2.31
CA VAL A 161 -6.78 8.46 -3.12
C VAL A 161 -8.04 9.24 -3.49
N GLU A 162 -8.27 9.40 -4.80
CA GLU A 162 -9.45 10.09 -5.33
C GLU A 162 -10.73 9.30 -4.98
N PRO A 163 -11.90 9.95 -4.95
CA PRO A 163 -13.16 9.27 -4.66
C PRO A 163 -13.45 8.12 -5.62
N VAL A 164 -13.86 6.97 -5.08
CA VAL A 164 -14.33 5.83 -5.89
C VAL A 164 -15.82 5.99 -6.14
N THR A 165 -16.19 6.31 -7.37
CA THR A 165 -17.57 6.63 -7.75
C THR A 165 -18.40 5.43 -8.24
N ARG A 166 -17.75 4.36 -8.73
CA ARG A 166 -18.36 3.08 -9.12
C ARG A 166 -17.43 1.93 -8.68
N GLY A 167 -18.02 0.78 -8.38
CA GLY A 167 -17.27 -0.42 -8.00
C GLY A 167 -16.53 -0.28 -6.67
N ALA A 168 -15.44 -1.04 -6.52
CA ALA A 168 -14.62 -1.02 -5.31
C ALA A 168 -13.13 -1.15 -5.64
N ARG A 169 -12.34 -0.22 -5.14
CA ARG A 169 -10.88 -0.26 -5.18
C ARG A 169 -10.36 -1.09 -4.00
N LEU A 170 -9.74 -2.22 -4.26
CA LEU A 170 -9.15 -3.11 -3.26
C LEU A 170 -7.64 -3.11 -3.39
N CYS A 171 -6.91 -2.86 -2.30
CA CYS A 171 -5.44 -2.82 -2.28
C CYS A 171 -4.86 -3.38 -0.99
N ALA A 172 -3.62 -3.87 -1.07
CA ALA A 172 -2.72 -3.99 0.07
C ALA A 172 -1.77 -2.80 0.08
N PHE A 173 -1.49 -2.23 1.26
CA PHE A 173 -0.54 -1.13 1.43
C PHE A 173 0.35 -1.39 2.64
N PHE A 174 1.61 -0.96 2.54
CA PHE A 174 2.61 -1.21 3.57
C PHE A 174 3.79 -0.26 3.43
N TRP A 175 4.69 -0.31 4.42
CA TRP A 175 5.87 0.56 4.46
C TRP A 175 7.13 -0.26 4.57
N ILE A 176 8.21 0.31 4.04
CA ILE A 176 9.53 -0.28 4.03
C ILE A 176 10.51 0.68 4.70
N GLN A 177 11.26 0.17 5.66
CA GLN A 177 12.49 0.80 6.09
C GLN A 177 13.60 0.30 5.18
N SER A 178 14.21 1.20 4.43
CA SER A 178 15.33 0.89 3.57
C SER A 178 16.64 0.86 4.36
N MET A 179 17.62 0.09 3.90
CA MET A 179 19.01 0.17 4.34
C MET A 179 19.59 1.56 4.07
N ILE A 180 19.14 2.21 3.02
CA ILE A 180 19.52 3.58 2.64
C ILE A 180 18.37 4.53 2.99
N ARG A 181 18.59 5.36 4.02
CA ARG A 181 17.58 6.32 4.50
C ARG A 181 17.28 7.43 3.48
N ASP A 182 18.31 7.95 2.84
CA ASP A 182 18.23 9.08 1.92
C ASP A 182 17.70 8.61 0.56
N ASP A 183 16.59 9.23 0.08
CA ASP A 183 15.93 8.84 -1.17
C ASP A 183 16.80 9.12 -2.39
N ALA A 184 17.52 10.26 -2.41
CA ALA A 184 18.40 10.59 -3.53
C ALA A 184 19.56 9.60 -3.63
N LYS A 185 20.17 9.23 -2.50
CA LYS A 185 21.23 8.23 -2.47
C LYS A 185 20.73 6.84 -2.88
N ARG A 186 19.55 6.43 -2.42
CA ARG A 186 18.95 5.15 -2.83
C ARG A 186 18.67 5.09 -4.34
N THR A 187 18.27 6.20 -4.94
CA THR A 187 17.99 6.28 -6.38
C THR A 187 19.25 6.13 -7.23
N LEU A 188 20.44 6.36 -6.66
CA LEU A 188 21.72 6.22 -7.36
C LEU A 188 22.30 4.79 -7.33
N LEU A 189 21.72 3.89 -6.51
CA LEU A 189 22.16 2.50 -6.36
C LEU A 189 21.32 1.54 -7.19
#